data_2152872c87baad6765b9eab01bfdfb06
#
_entry.id   2152872c87baad6765b9eab01bfdfb06
#
_cell.length_a   1.000
_cell.length_b   1.000
_cell.length_c   1.000
_cell.angle_alpha   90.00
_cell.angle_beta   90.00
_cell.angle_gamma   90.00
#
_symmetry.space_group_name_H-M   'P 1'
#
loop_
_entity.id
_entity.type
_entity.pdbx_description
1 polymer ?
#
loop_
_entity_poly.entity_id
_entity_poly.type
_entity_poly.pdbx_seq_one_letter_code
_entity_poly.pdbx_strand_id
1 'polypeptide(L)'
;MQVNSDKQIQKPQVDQNYNIGRNQLGKNDKQMQSIFAKYDIDGDGKINTSNAKGVNELESFMSDYNKMLSDENADKEQVSFFTNIYNKIVNLMKPENKNKIYEDGNEIDANGVLENAQQDDIGDCWLHSQVNALKDTDFGKDAIKNAIQKNEDGSYTVKFKGVNKSYTFSSEEIQSKIDENKYSKGDLDYKLIEMGVEKLYDEQIPKEIEKELKINKELSKDGFKEAAQNSAHRISELMDKRDHKIKSIEGGAGSISISDKGNEIAYLLGADCEQTSIDSPSGIEGALIEKAKSSNEVAINFSSYYDIEKREPFNKKLPEADEGHEYSIKNVKLDENENIVQVEVINPWDNSKTIPLTLEEFHAMRAPDENISVSGTKGKVKELEDNKENYKIKDFVNKCKQPDSTWDNFIITDDIKNKKDLINEFGGLKSYITELNQAMDKTADDEDPLSQADKTTILTNTYCDDLHFSPKDAKDLVEHPEKMQQYCIKYGYKY
;
A
#
# COMPACT_ATOMS: atom_id res chain seq x y z
N MET A 1 24.99 -39.81 -35.34
CA MET A 1 26.04 -39.43 -34.36
C MET A 1 26.29 -40.68 -33.51
N GLN A 2 27.47 -41.29 -33.60
CA GLN A 2 27.84 -42.37 -32.71
C GLN A 2 28.02 -41.79 -31.30
N VAL A 3 27.20 -42.28 -30.36
CA VAL A 3 27.38 -42.00 -28.94
C VAL A 3 28.60 -42.82 -28.48
N ASN A 4 29.69 -42.15 -28.14
CA ASN A 4 30.85 -42.78 -27.54
C ASN A 4 30.45 -43.37 -26.18
N SER A 5 30.43 -44.70 -26.10
CA SER A 5 30.04 -45.49 -24.93
C SER A 5 31.01 -45.45 -23.74
N ASP A 6 32.10 -44.69 -23.80
CA ASP A 6 33.16 -44.72 -22.78
C ASP A 6 33.27 -43.49 -21.90
N LYS A 7 32.26 -42.61 -21.89
CA LYS A 7 32.22 -41.56 -20.90
C LYS A 7 31.33 -41.95 -19.71
N GLN A 8 31.91 -42.74 -18.79
CA GLN A 8 31.43 -42.66 -17.41
C GLN A 8 31.50 -41.20 -17.01
N ILE A 9 30.31 -40.57 -16.82
CA ILE A 9 30.23 -39.20 -16.27
C ILE A 9 30.85 -39.30 -14.89
N GLN A 10 32.03 -38.67 -14.71
CA GLN A 10 32.67 -38.59 -13.40
C GLN A 10 31.66 -37.96 -12.46
N LYS A 11 31.33 -38.66 -11.35
CA LYS A 11 30.58 -38.04 -10.24
C LYS A 11 31.22 -36.70 -9.94
N PRO A 12 30.50 -35.59 -9.90
CA PRO A 12 31.05 -34.37 -9.32
C PRO A 12 31.55 -34.73 -7.91
N GLN A 13 32.78 -34.39 -7.56
CA GLN A 13 33.27 -34.53 -6.20
C GLN A 13 32.43 -33.58 -5.33
N VAL A 14 31.47 -34.13 -4.61
CA VAL A 14 30.55 -33.40 -3.75
C VAL A 14 31.12 -33.44 -2.34
N ASP A 15 32.11 -32.59 -2.04
CA ASP A 15 32.67 -32.42 -0.70
C ASP A 15 31.84 -31.48 0.19
N GLN A 16 30.72 -30.98 -0.32
CA GLN A 16 29.87 -30.01 0.39
C GLN A 16 28.42 -30.48 0.40
N ASN A 17 27.68 -30.10 1.45
CA ASN A 17 26.24 -30.27 1.50
C ASN A 17 25.57 -29.32 0.52
N TYR A 18 24.94 -29.84 -0.51
CA TYR A 18 24.13 -29.09 -1.45
C TYR A 18 22.66 -29.39 -1.20
N ASN A 19 21.85 -28.31 -1.19
CA ASN A 19 20.40 -28.36 -1.15
C ASN A 19 19.90 -27.64 -2.39
N ILE A 20 19.25 -28.37 -3.30
CA ILE A 20 18.75 -27.83 -4.56
C ILE A 20 17.23 -27.78 -4.48
N GLY A 21 16.68 -26.57 -4.32
CA GLY A 21 15.27 -26.32 -4.16
C GLY A 21 14.47 -26.32 -5.48
N ARG A 22 13.17 -26.43 -5.36
CA ARG A 22 12.24 -26.40 -6.52
C ARG A 22 12.37 -25.10 -7.31
N ASN A 23 12.54 -23.95 -6.63
CA ASN A 23 12.69 -22.67 -7.29
C ASN A 23 13.96 -22.58 -8.14
N GLN A 24 15.06 -23.23 -7.71
CA GLN A 24 16.32 -23.26 -8.48
C GLN A 24 16.21 -24.06 -9.77
N LEU A 25 15.36 -25.07 -9.82
CA LEU A 25 15.16 -25.93 -11.00
C LEU A 25 13.95 -25.54 -11.87
N GLY A 26 13.02 -24.73 -11.35
CA GLY A 26 11.78 -24.34 -12.03
C GLY A 26 10.56 -25.08 -11.47
N LYS A 27 9.90 -24.50 -10.44
CA LYS A 27 8.78 -25.14 -9.73
C LYS A 27 7.50 -25.28 -10.55
N ASN A 28 7.30 -24.41 -11.53
CA ASN A 28 6.09 -24.38 -12.36
C ASN A 28 6.15 -25.37 -13.54
N ASP A 29 7.31 -25.99 -13.79
CA ASP A 29 7.47 -27.01 -14.81
C ASP A 29 6.90 -28.35 -14.31
N LYS A 30 5.84 -28.86 -14.99
CA LYS A 30 5.21 -30.15 -14.65
C LYS A 30 6.18 -31.34 -14.67
N GLN A 31 7.18 -31.28 -15.54
CA GLN A 31 8.20 -32.30 -15.60
C GLN A 31 9.14 -32.24 -14.40
N MET A 32 9.49 -31.01 -13.94
CA MET A 32 10.25 -30.81 -12.71
C MET A 32 9.48 -31.29 -11.48
N GLN A 33 8.17 -31.03 -11.42
CA GLN A 33 7.34 -31.55 -10.33
C GLN A 33 7.44 -33.06 -10.20
N SER A 34 7.51 -33.81 -11.33
CA SER A 34 7.66 -35.26 -11.32
C SER A 34 9.02 -35.69 -10.76
N ILE A 35 10.08 -34.94 -10.99
CA ILE A 35 11.42 -35.17 -10.43
C ILE A 35 11.41 -34.99 -8.91
N PHE A 36 10.84 -33.91 -8.41
CA PHE A 36 10.72 -33.71 -6.97
C PHE A 36 9.84 -34.76 -6.31
N ALA A 37 8.71 -35.13 -6.93
CA ALA A 37 7.87 -36.21 -6.41
C ALA A 37 8.62 -37.57 -6.28
N LYS A 38 9.66 -37.77 -7.07
CA LYS A 38 10.45 -39.00 -7.05
C LYS A 38 11.67 -38.97 -6.13
N TYR A 39 12.37 -37.83 -6.07
CA TYR A 39 13.69 -37.73 -5.41
C TYR A 39 13.69 -36.88 -4.14
N ASP A 40 12.73 -36.04 -3.88
CA ASP A 40 12.50 -35.35 -2.61
C ASP A 40 11.82 -36.35 -1.64
N ILE A 41 12.64 -37.18 -1.00
CA ILE A 41 12.17 -38.37 -0.24
C ILE A 41 11.59 -37.99 1.12
N ASP A 42 12.03 -36.88 1.70
CA ASP A 42 11.52 -36.40 2.97
C ASP A 42 10.43 -35.31 2.83
N GLY A 43 10.22 -34.82 1.62
CA GLY A 43 9.14 -33.86 1.29
C GLY A 43 9.46 -32.42 1.68
N ASP A 44 10.74 -32.09 1.88
CA ASP A 44 11.18 -30.73 2.28
C ASP A 44 11.25 -29.72 1.11
N GLY A 45 10.92 -30.18 -0.11
CA GLY A 45 10.96 -29.35 -1.32
C GLY A 45 12.36 -29.20 -1.92
N LYS A 46 13.33 -30.01 -1.50
CA LYS A 46 14.73 -29.95 -1.96
C LYS A 46 15.21 -31.33 -2.40
N ILE A 47 16.20 -31.36 -3.29
CA ILE A 47 17.00 -32.56 -3.60
C ILE A 47 18.39 -32.31 -3.01
N ASN A 48 18.74 -33.01 -1.96
CA ASN A 48 19.92 -32.71 -1.16
C ASN A 48 20.90 -33.89 -1.08
N THR A 49 22.14 -33.61 -0.68
CA THR A 49 23.17 -34.62 -0.48
C THR A 49 23.01 -35.37 0.83
N SER A 50 22.21 -34.85 1.79
CA SER A 50 21.93 -35.49 3.06
C SER A 50 20.62 -34.92 3.63
N ASN A 51 19.53 -35.65 3.48
CA ASN A 51 18.21 -35.26 3.98
C ASN A 51 18.01 -35.65 5.46
N ALA A 52 16.87 -35.27 6.05
CA ALA A 52 16.50 -35.58 7.43
C ALA A 52 16.43 -37.08 7.75
N LYS A 53 16.26 -37.94 6.73
CA LYS A 53 16.25 -39.39 6.85
C LYS A 53 17.64 -40.04 6.62
N GLY A 54 18.69 -39.22 6.42
CA GLY A 54 20.05 -39.68 6.14
C GLY A 54 20.25 -40.27 4.73
N VAL A 55 19.32 -39.98 3.80
CA VAL A 55 19.39 -40.43 2.41
C VAL A 55 20.03 -39.34 1.55
N ASN A 56 20.93 -39.74 0.66
CA ASN A 56 21.49 -38.86 -0.37
C ASN A 56 20.57 -38.89 -1.59
N GLU A 57 19.65 -37.92 -1.67
CA GLU A 57 18.64 -37.82 -2.74
C GLU A 57 19.29 -37.47 -4.08
N LEU A 58 20.29 -36.58 -4.06
CA LEU A 58 21.06 -36.23 -5.25
C LEU A 58 21.80 -37.44 -5.81
N GLU A 59 22.38 -38.30 -4.95
CA GLU A 59 23.01 -39.54 -5.40
C GLU A 59 21.99 -40.53 -6.02
N SER A 60 20.78 -40.59 -5.47
CA SER A 60 19.69 -41.41 -6.03
C SER A 60 19.32 -40.92 -7.44
N PHE A 61 19.16 -39.62 -7.64
CA PHE A 61 18.93 -39.05 -8.97
C PHE A 61 20.08 -39.35 -9.93
N MET A 62 21.32 -39.18 -9.52
CA MET A 62 22.52 -39.44 -10.33
C MET A 62 22.63 -40.91 -10.72
N SER A 63 22.30 -41.82 -9.80
CA SER A 63 22.30 -43.26 -10.05
C SER A 63 21.29 -43.67 -11.13
N ASP A 64 20.07 -43.15 -11.04
CA ASP A 64 19.02 -43.44 -12.02
C ASP A 64 19.35 -42.81 -13.39
N TYR A 65 19.91 -41.61 -13.42
CA TYR A 65 20.38 -41.03 -14.68
C TYR A 65 21.45 -41.82 -15.35
N ASN A 66 22.45 -42.32 -14.62
CA ASN A 66 23.53 -43.18 -15.16
C ASN A 66 22.99 -44.53 -15.69
N LYS A 67 22.01 -45.16 -15.01
CA LYS A 67 21.33 -46.36 -15.50
C LYS A 67 20.62 -46.10 -16.83
N MET A 68 19.90 -44.96 -16.92
CA MET A 68 19.18 -44.58 -18.13
C MET A 68 20.13 -44.34 -19.31
N LEU A 69 21.28 -43.68 -19.08
CA LEU A 69 22.31 -43.51 -20.12
C LEU A 69 22.93 -44.80 -20.60
N SER A 70 22.93 -45.86 -19.79
CA SER A 70 23.48 -47.18 -20.08
C SER A 70 22.46 -48.12 -20.77
N ASP A 71 21.20 -47.74 -20.81
CA ASP A 71 20.14 -48.53 -21.43
C ASP A 71 20.00 -48.15 -22.92
N GLU A 72 20.39 -49.07 -23.81
CA GLU A 72 20.29 -48.88 -25.26
C GLU A 72 18.84 -48.72 -25.76
N ASN A 73 17.86 -49.13 -24.95
CA ASN A 73 16.43 -49.02 -25.26
C ASN A 73 15.74 -47.85 -24.55
N ALA A 74 16.50 -47.00 -23.85
CA ALA A 74 15.94 -45.87 -23.15
C ALA A 74 15.23 -44.89 -24.09
N ASP A 75 14.11 -44.34 -23.64
CA ASP A 75 13.36 -43.32 -24.37
C ASP A 75 14.24 -42.05 -24.53
N LYS A 76 14.43 -41.64 -25.78
CA LYS A 76 15.31 -40.49 -26.12
C LYS A 76 14.80 -39.19 -25.55
N GLU A 77 13.49 -38.99 -25.45
CA GLU A 77 12.90 -37.77 -24.87
C GLU A 77 13.16 -37.73 -23.36
N GLN A 78 12.99 -38.87 -22.69
CA GLN A 78 13.28 -39.02 -21.28
C GLN A 78 14.78 -38.84 -20.98
N VAL A 79 15.66 -39.42 -21.79
CA VAL A 79 17.12 -39.22 -21.66
C VAL A 79 17.48 -37.73 -21.84
N SER A 80 16.91 -37.08 -22.85
CA SER A 80 17.16 -35.67 -23.10
C SER A 80 16.69 -34.80 -21.91
N PHE A 81 15.53 -35.11 -21.36
CA PHE A 81 14.98 -34.41 -20.20
C PHE A 81 15.88 -34.57 -18.95
N PHE A 82 16.24 -35.81 -18.60
CA PHE A 82 17.15 -36.06 -17.47
C PHE A 82 18.53 -35.41 -17.67
N THR A 83 19.03 -35.38 -18.91
CA THR A 83 20.28 -34.66 -19.24
C THR A 83 20.18 -33.17 -18.99
N ASN A 84 19.05 -32.56 -19.30
CA ASN A 84 18.79 -31.16 -19.04
C ASN A 84 18.82 -30.86 -17.54
N ILE A 85 18.12 -31.68 -16.73
CA ILE A 85 18.10 -31.51 -15.27
C ILE A 85 19.50 -31.72 -14.68
N TYR A 86 20.19 -32.79 -15.11
CA TYR A 86 21.56 -33.02 -14.69
C TYR A 86 22.46 -31.81 -14.95
N ASN A 87 22.38 -31.22 -16.13
CA ASN A 87 23.19 -30.04 -16.47
C ASN A 87 22.82 -28.82 -15.61
N LYS A 88 21.54 -28.62 -15.30
CA LYS A 88 21.10 -27.58 -14.37
C LYS A 88 21.68 -27.83 -12.97
N ILE A 89 21.55 -29.04 -12.44
CA ILE A 89 22.08 -29.43 -11.14
C ILE A 89 23.60 -29.19 -11.06
N VAL A 90 24.34 -29.71 -12.04
CA VAL A 90 25.80 -29.52 -12.11
C VAL A 90 26.17 -28.04 -12.20
N ASN A 91 25.40 -27.24 -12.92
CA ASN A 91 25.64 -25.81 -12.99
C ASN A 91 25.42 -25.11 -11.64
N LEU A 92 24.33 -25.45 -10.94
CA LEU A 92 24.05 -24.90 -9.60
C LEU A 92 25.15 -25.26 -8.59
N MET A 93 25.77 -26.43 -8.72
CA MET A 93 26.85 -26.90 -7.85
C MET A 93 28.20 -26.24 -8.09
N LYS A 94 28.36 -25.43 -9.14
CA LYS A 94 29.62 -24.71 -9.38
C LYS A 94 29.87 -23.65 -8.30
N PRO A 95 31.12 -23.47 -7.84
CA PRO A 95 31.44 -22.49 -6.80
C PRO A 95 30.99 -21.07 -7.12
N GLU A 96 31.07 -20.66 -8.40
CA GLU A 96 30.62 -19.33 -8.86
C GLU A 96 29.10 -19.12 -8.79
N ASN A 97 28.32 -20.19 -8.63
CA ASN A 97 26.86 -20.13 -8.55
C ASN A 97 26.33 -20.34 -7.11
N LYS A 98 27.22 -20.62 -6.15
CA LYS A 98 26.83 -20.95 -4.78
C LYS A 98 25.99 -19.84 -4.10
N ASN A 99 26.30 -18.59 -4.40
CA ASN A 99 25.66 -17.42 -3.78
C ASN A 99 24.62 -16.75 -4.69
N LYS A 100 24.21 -17.40 -5.77
CA LYS A 100 23.16 -16.91 -6.65
C LYS A 100 21.78 -17.30 -6.12
N ILE A 101 20.81 -16.42 -6.35
CA ILE A 101 19.44 -16.59 -5.93
C ILE A 101 18.59 -16.91 -7.15
N TYR A 102 17.67 -17.86 -7.01
CA TYR A 102 16.82 -18.33 -8.10
C TYR A 102 15.34 -18.32 -7.73
N GLU A 103 14.51 -17.91 -8.68
CA GLU A 103 13.08 -18.08 -8.62
C GLU A 103 12.56 -18.71 -9.92
N ASP A 104 11.80 -19.78 -9.81
CA ASP A 104 11.23 -20.54 -10.93
C ASP A 104 12.26 -20.89 -12.05
N GLY A 105 13.47 -21.25 -11.64
CA GLY A 105 14.57 -21.65 -12.53
C GLY A 105 15.36 -20.52 -13.16
N ASN A 106 15.02 -19.27 -12.85
CA ASN A 106 15.71 -18.07 -13.32
C ASN A 106 16.57 -17.49 -12.20
N GLU A 107 17.78 -17.05 -12.52
CA GLU A 107 18.59 -16.26 -11.61
C GLU A 107 17.96 -14.89 -11.43
N ILE A 108 17.80 -14.46 -10.18
CA ILE A 108 17.32 -13.13 -9.82
C ILE A 108 18.39 -12.40 -9.00
N ASP A 109 18.50 -11.10 -9.18
CA ASP A 109 19.47 -10.24 -8.50
C ASP A 109 18.79 -8.91 -8.11
N ALA A 110 19.24 -8.31 -7.03
CA ALA A 110 18.81 -6.98 -6.65
C ALA A 110 19.81 -5.95 -7.22
N ASN A 111 19.27 -4.98 -7.92
CA ASN A 111 20.04 -3.95 -8.61
C ASN A 111 19.68 -2.51 -8.17
N GLY A 112 18.77 -2.38 -7.19
CA GLY A 112 18.24 -1.11 -6.70
C GLY A 112 17.21 -0.48 -7.63
N VAL A 113 16.66 -1.25 -8.57
CA VAL A 113 15.62 -0.81 -9.50
C VAL A 113 14.44 -1.76 -9.37
N LEU A 114 13.31 -1.26 -8.89
CA LEU A 114 12.11 -2.05 -8.74
C LEU A 114 11.46 -2.34 -10.08
N GLU A 115 11.39 -3.61 -10.41
CA GLU A 115 10.73 -4.13 -11.60
C GLU A 115 9.30 -4.62 -11.26
N ASN A 116 8.82 -5.63 -11.98
CA ASN A 116 7.51 -6.22 -11.75
C ASN A 116 7.58 -7.20 -10.58
N ALA A 117 6.73 -6.97 -9.60
CA ALA A 117 6.51 -7.87 -8.49
C ALA A 117 5.02 -8.17 -8.34
N GLN A 118 4.70 -9.30 -7.73
CA GLN A 118 3.34 -9.71 -7.39
C GLN A 118 3.29 -10.03 -5.91
N GLN A 119 2.46 -9.31 -5.17
CA GLN A 119 2.11 -9.69 -3.81
C GLN A 119 1.53 -11.12 -3.85
N ASP A 120 2.01 -11.98 -2.97
CA ASP A 120 1.45 -13.33 -2.79
C ASP A 120 0.37 -13.31 -1.69
N ASP A 121 0.07 -14.46 -1.06
CA ASP A 121 -1.00 -14.65 -0.07
C ASP A 121 -0.77 -13.94 1.28
N ILE A 122 0.05 -12.88 1.32
CA ILE A 122 0.34 -12.09 2.52
C ILE A 122 -0.45 -10.79 2.48
N GLY A 123 -1.07 -10.42 3.60
CA GLY A 123 -1.81 -9.17 3.74
C GLY A 123 -0.90 -7.94 3.93
N ASP A 124 0.08 -7.73 3.06
CA ASP A 124 1.02 -6.61 3.08
C ASP A 124 0.86 -5.63 1.91
N CYS A 125 -0.35 -5.56 1.35
CA CYS A 125 -0.71 -4.62 0.28
C CYS A 125 -0.35 -3.16 0.62
N TRP A 126 -0.42 -2.77 1.89
CA TRP A 126 -0.01 -1.47 2.40
C TRP A 126 1.48 -1.16 2.12
N LEU A 127 2.36 -2.16 2.23
CA LEU A 127 3.78 -2.01 1.92
C LEU A 127 3.97 -1.90 0.40
N HIS A 128 3.36 -2.82 -0.34
CA HIS A 128 3.48 -2.87 -1.79
C HIS A 128 2.92 -1.62 -2.48
N SER A 129 1.79 -1.08 -2.00
CA SER A 129 1.20 0.15 -2.57
C SER A 129 2.15 1.34 -2.41
N GLN A 130 2.76 1.51 -1.22
CA GLN A 130 3.72 2.57 -0.98
C GLN A 130 4.99 2.41 -1.83
N VAL A 131 5.55 1.20 -1.90
CA VAL A 131 6.73 0.90 -2.74
C VAL A 131 6.41 1.15 -4.22
N ASN A 132 5.24 0.74 -4.71
CA ASN A 132 4.80 1.00 -6.07
C ASN A 132 4.62 2.49 -6.37
N ALA A 133 4.11 3.27 -5.41
CA ALA A 133 3.98 4.71 -5.57
C ALA A 133 5.35 5.40 -5.66
N LEU A 134 6.34 4.94 -4.87
CA LEU A 134 7.69 5.49 -4.82
C LEU A 134 8.53 5.14 -6.06
N LYS A 135 8.40 3.93 -6.60
CA LYS A 135 9.29 3.43 -7.68
C LYS A 135 9.29 4.31 -8.95
N ASP A 136 8.27 5.12 -9.13
CA ASP A 136 8.13 6.00 -10.30
C ASP A 136 8.62 7.42 -10.04
N THR A 137 8.96 7.76 -8.79
CA THR A 137 9.50 9.08 -8.42
C THR A 137 11.02 9.08 -8.37
N ASP A 138 11.62 10.25 -8.58
CA ASP A 138 13.08 10.38 -8.55
C ASP A 138 13.62 10.16 -7.13
N PHE A 139 12.97 10.76 -6.10
CA PHE A 139 13.37 10.57 -4.71
C PHE A 139 13.17 9.12 -4.23
N GLY A 140 12.13 8.44 -4.72
CA GLY A 140 11.86 7.05 -4.40
C GLY A 140 12.88 6.10 -5.02
N LYS A 141 13.21 6.28 -6.31
CA LYS A 141 14.27 5.53 -6.99
C LYS A 141 15.61 5.66 -6.28
N ASP A 142 15.99 6.89 -5.92
CA ASP A 142 17.24 7.15 -5.20
C ASP A 142 17.22 6.49 -3.80
N ALA A 143 16.11 6.55 -3.08
CA ALA A 143 15.97 5.91 -1.77
C ALA A 143 16.11 4.39 -1.86
N ILE A 144 15.40 3.74 -2.79
CA ILE A 144 15.45 2.30 -3.02
C ILE A 144 16.86 1.85 -3.39
N LYS A 145 17.47 2.51 -4.38
CA LYS A 145 18.85 2.23 -4.80
C LYS A 145 19.87 2.34 -3.67
N ASN A 146 19.68 3.31 -2.76
CA ASN A 146 20.58 3.51 -1.63
C ASN A 146 20.25 2.60 -0.44
N ALA A 147 19.07 2.03 -0.37
CA ALA A 147 18.64 1.14 0.70
C ALA A 147 19.21 -0.27 0.53
N ILE A 148 19.43 -0.74 -0.69
CA ILE A 148 19.81 -2.12 -0.97
C ILE A 148 21.26 -2.17 -1.43
N GLN A 149 22.06 -3.01 -0.79
CA GLN A 149 23.46 -3.21 -1.11
C GLN A 149 23.79 -4.69 -1.22
N LYS A 150 24.31 -5.12 -2.37
CA LYS A 150 24.91 -6.44 -2.54
C LYS A 150 26.34 -6.43 -1.95
N ASN A 151 26.67 -7.40 -1.13
CA ASN A 151 27.96 -7.57 -0.51
C ASN A 151 28.86 -8.52 -1.31
N GLU A 152 30.18 -8.50 -1.07
CA GLU A 152 31.17 -9.32 -1.80
C GLU A 152 30.95 -10.82 -1.58
N ASP A 153 30.39 -11.22 -0.44
CA ASP A 153 30.07 -12.61 -0.11
C ASP A 153 28.74 -13.10 -0.71
N GLY A 154 28.06 -12.25 -1.49
CA GLY A 154 26.77 -12.54 -2.12
C GLY A 154 25.55 -12.29 -1.21
N SER A 155 25.75 -11.89 0.03
CA SER A 155 24.66 -11.44 0.90
C SER A 155 24.14 -10.06 0.48
N TYR A 156 22.95 -9.67 0.97
CA TYR A 156 22.36 -8.36 0.74
C TYR A 156 22.08 -7.65 2.05
N THR A 157 22.41 -6.36 2.09
CA THR A 157 22.10 -5.50 3.23
C THR A 157 21.02 -4.51 2.86
N VAL A 158 19.92 -4.49 3.60
CA VAL A 158 18.84 -3.51 3.50
C VAL A 158 19.01 -2.47 4.59
N LYS A 159 19.02 -1.18 4.21
CA LYS A 159 19.25 -0.04 5.11
C LYS A 159 18.01 0.82 5.22
N PHE A 160 17.50 1.00 6.41
CA PHE A 160 16.39 1.89 6.75
C PHE A 160 16.94 3.15 7.40
N LYS A 161 17.31 4.13 6.58
CA LYS A 161 17.93 5.39 7.03
C LYS A 161 17.07 6.16 8.02
N GLY A 162 15.73 6.20 7.80
CA GLY A 162 14.81 6.94 8.64
C GLY A 162 14.79 6.48 10.10
N VAL A 163 15.06 5.20 10.35
CA VAL A 163 15.12 4.61 11.70
C VAL A 163 16.54 4.16 12.11
N ASN A 164 17.53 4.47 11.28
CA ASN A 164 18.92 4.08 11.50
C ASN A 164 19.11 2.59 11.78
N LYS A 165 18.47 1.74 10.97
CA LYS A 165 18.54 0.29 11.05
C LYS A 165 19.06 -0.30 9.75
N SER A 166 19.72 -1.46 9.85
CA SER A 166 20.12 -2.25 8.69
C SER A 166 20.09 -3.73 9.02
N TYR A 167 19.70 -4.54 8.04
CA TYR A 167 19.63 -6.00 8.15
C TYR A 167 20.37 -6.62 6.99
N THR A 168 21.16 -7.66 7.27
CA THR A 168 21.90 -8.40 6.24
C THR A 168 21.33 -9.81 6.15
N PHE A 169 21.03 -10.23 4.93
CA PHE A 169 20.47 -11.54 4.61
C PHE A 169 21.46 -12.32 3.75
N SER A 170 21.79 -13.55 4.13
CA SER A 170 22.63 -14.41 3.29
C SER A 170 21.85 -14.91 2.06
N SER A 171 22.55 -15.31 1.01
CA SER A 171 21.93 -15.88 -0.17
C SER A 171 21.12 -17.14 0.16
N GLU A 172 21.59 -17.94 1.12
CA GLU A 172 20.89 -19.14 1.58
C GLU A 172 19.59 -18.77 2.33
N GLU A 173 19.62 -17.74 3.18
CA GLU A 173 18.42 -17.27 3.88
C GLU A 173 17.38 -16.76 2.89
N ILE A 174 17.78 -15.93 1.93
CA ILE A 174 16.90 -15.41 0.88
C ILE A 174 16.32 -16.56 0.05
N GLN A 175 17.15 -17.49 -0.42
CA GLN A 175 16.70 -18.64 -1.19
C GLN A 175 15.72 -19.51 -0.41
N SER A 176 15.97 -19.75 0.88
CA SER A 176 15.05 -20.49 1.74
C SER A 176 13.67 -19.81 1.82
N LYS A 177 13.64 -18.49 1.92
CA LYS A 177 12.38 -17.73 1.98
C LYS A 177 11.61 -17.78 0.65
N ILE A 178 12.32 -17.74 -0.48
CA ILE A 178 11.73 -17.92 -1.81
C ILE A 178 11.16 -19.34 -1.96
N ASP A 179 11.89 -20.35 -1.51
CA ASP A 179 11.46 -21.75 -1.57
C ASP A 179 10.21 -22.03 -0.71
N GLU A 180 10.07 -21.28 0.38
CA GLU A 180 8.91 -21.33 1.27
C GLU A 180 7.70 -20.50 0.76
N ASN A 181 7.81 -19.79 -0.38
CA ASN A 181 6.82 -18.84 -0.89
C ASN A 181 6.36 -17.78 0.14
N LYS A 182 7.30 -17.21 0.87
CA LYS A 182 6.96 -16.33 2.01
C LYS A 182 6.86 -14.85 1.67
N TYR A 183 7.22 -14.43 0.46
CA TYR A 183 7.24 -13.04 0.04
C TYR A 183 6.73 -12.89 -1.40
N SER A 184 6.63 -11.64 -1.87
CA SER A 184 6.26 -11.32 -3.24
C SER A 184 7.03 -12.14 -4.27
N LYS A 185 6.44 -12.37 -5.45
CA LYS A 185 7.09 -13.03 -6.59
C LYS A 185 7.72 -12.00 -7.52
N GLY A 186 8.79 -12.38 -8.19
CA GLY A 186 9.47 -11.58 -9.20
C GLY A 186 10.68 -10.86 -8.64
N ASP A 187 10.62 -9.56 -8.56
CA ASP A 187 11.75 -8.68 -8.22
C ASP A 187 12.38 -8.95 -6.85
N LEU A 188 13.71 -9.09 -6.80
CA LEU A 188 14.43 -9.36 -5.55
C LEU A 188 14.50 -8.12 -4.65
N ASP A 189 14.53 -6.91 -5.21
CA ASP A 189 14.54 -5.66 -4.43
C ASP A 189 13.28 -5.53 -3.59
N TYR A 190 12.10 -5.91 -4.12
CA TYR A 190 10.86 -5.99 -3.36
C TYR A 190 10.97 -6.96 -2.18
N LYS A 191 11.40 -8.20 -2.44
CA LYS A 191 11.54 -9.22 -1.39
C LYS A 191 12.46 -8.77 -0.26
N LEU A 192 13.56 -8.11 -0.60
CA LEU A 192 14.52 -7.61 0.39
C LEU A 192 13.91 -6.49 1.25
N ILE A 193 13.11 -5.61 0.67
CA ILE A 193 12.37 -4.58 1.42
C ILE A 193 11.36 -5.25 2.36
N GLU A 194 10.55 -6.22 1.88
CA GLU A 194 9.61 -6.98 2.71
C GLU A 194 10.33 -7.66 3.88
N MET A 195 11.42 -8.39 3.61
CA MET A 195 12.23 -9.07 4.63
C MET A 195 12.76 -8.08 5.68
N GLY A 196 13.23 -6.92 5.22
CA GLY A 196 13.77 -5.89 6.10
C GLY A 196 12.69 -5.24 6.97
N VAL A 197 11.53 -4.96 6.41
CA VAL A 197 10.37 -4.42 7.13
C VAL A 197 9.84 -5.45 8.14
N GLU A 198 9.79 -6.74 7.79
CA GLU A 198 9.43 -7.80 8.73
C GLU A 198 10.36 -7.79 9.96
N LYS A 199 11.68 -7.63 9.77
CA LYS A 199 12.63 -7.51 10.90
C LYS A 199 12.35 -6.29 11.78
N LEU A 200 11.95 -5.16 11.20
CA LEU A 200 11.55 -3.99 11.98
C LEU A 200 10.32 -4.28 12.84
N TYR A 201 9.31 -4.96 12.29
CA TYR A 201 8.13 -5.38 13.04
C TYR A 201 8.48 -6.38 14.15
N ASP A 202 9.28 -7.39 13.85
CA ASP A 202 9.74 -8.38 14.82
C ASP A 202 10.42 -7.73 16.04
N GLU A 203 11.15 -6.64 15.84
CA GLU A 203 11.77 -5.88 16.93
C GLU A 203 10.76 -5.01 17.71
N GLN A 204 9.66 -4.60 17.12
CA GLN A 204 8.67 -3.71 17.76
C GLN A 204 7.55 -4.48 18.47
N ILE A 205 7.15 -5.64 17.95
CA ILE A 205 6.06 -6.45 18.50
C ILE A 205 6.20 -6.70 20.03
N PRO A 206 7.37 -7.10 20.56
CA PRO A 206 7.51 -7.31 22.02
C PRO A 206 7.25 -6.05 22.83
N LYS A 207 7.64 -4.88 22.33
CA LYS A 207 7.44 -3.59 23.00
C LYS A 207 5.96 -3.18 22.99
N GLU A 208 5.29 -3.39 21.84
CA GLU A 208 3.85 -3.12 21.74
C GLU A 208 3.03 -4.05 22.63
N ILE A 209 3.40 -5.33 22.74
CA ILE A 209 2.77 -6.27 23.70
C ILE A 209 2.91 -5.73 25.13
N GLU A 210 4.10 -5.30 25.54
CA GLU A 210 4.33 -4.75 26.87
C GLU A 210 3.49 -3.49 27.14
N LYS A 211 3.43 -2.59 26.17
CA LYS A 211 2.62 -1.37 26.22
C LYS A 211 1.13 -1.70 26.33
N GLU A 212 0.63 -2.59 25.48
CA GLU A 212 -0.79 -2.97 25.43
C GLU A 212 -1.23 -3.71 26.71
N LEU A 213 -0.35 -4.53 27.28
CA LEU A 213 -0.60 -5.17 28.59
C LEU A 213 -0.78 -4.14 29.72
N LYS A 214 -0.04 -3.02 29.69
CA LYS A 214 -0.21 -1.93 30.68
C LYS A 214 -1.56 -1.25 30.49
N ILE A 215 -1.92 -0.91 29.24
CA ILE A 215 -3.21 -0.30 28.87
C ILE A 215 -4.36 -1.21 29.32
N ASN A 216 -4.32 -2.49 29.00
CA ASN A 216 -5.35 -3.47 29.36
C ASN A 216 -5.56 -3.53 30.87
N LYS A 217 -4.47 -3.54 31.65
CA LYS A 217 -4.52 -3.55 33.11
C LYS A 217 -5.19 -2.29 33.68
N GLU A 218 -4.92 -1.11 33.13
CA GLU A 218 -5.52 0.16 33.53
C GLU A 218 -7.02 0.18 33.20
N LEU A 219 -7.39 -0.16 31.94
CA LEU A 219 -8.79 -0.24 31.50
C LEU A 219 -9.62 -1.22 32.34
N SER A 220 -9.04 -2.37 32.68
CA SER A 220 -9.70 -3.37 33.54
C SER A 220 -9.90 -2.87 34.96
N LYS A 221 -8.92 -2.13 35.52
CA LYS A 221 -9.00 -1.53 36.84
C LYS A 221 -10.08 -0.44 36.91
N ASP A 222 -10.19 0.35 35.87
CA ASP A 222 -11.13 1.49 35.83
C ASP A 222 -12.54 1.06 35.36
N GLY A 223 -12.76 -0.23 35.08
CA GLY A 223 -14.06 -0.79 34.75
C GLY A 223 -14.51 -0.64 33.30
N PHE A 224 -13.62 -0.24 32.39
CA PHE A 224 -13.89 -0.11 30.94
C PHE A 224 -13.84 -1.48 30.25
N LYS A 225 -14.89 -2.30 30.44
CA LYS A 225 -14.91 -3.70 30.00
C LYS A 225 -14.73 -3.91 28.51
N GLU A 226 -15.43 -3.17 27.68
CA GLU A 226 -15.34 -3.27 26.21
C GLU A 226 -13.96 -2.88 25.71
N ALA A 227 -13.43 -1.75 26.15
CA ALA A 227 -12.09 -1.31 25.80
C ALA A 227 -11.01 -2.32 26.26
N ALA A 228 -11.18 -2.93 27.45
CA ALA A 228 -10.29 -3.97 27.92
C ALA A 228 -10.38 -5.26 27.08
N GLN A 229 -11.56 -5.62 26.57
CA GLN A 229 -11.72 -6.76 25.66
C GLN A 229 -11.04 -6.49 24.30
N ASN A 230 -11.20 -5.31 23.74
CA ASN A 230 -10.54 -4.91 22.49
C ASN A 230 -9.00 -4.92 22.65
N SER A 231 -8.50 -4.41 23.77
CA SER A 231 -7.07 -4.47 24.11
C SER A 231 -6.58 -5.92 24.27
N ALA A 232 -7.36 -6.80 24.90
CA ALA A 232 -7.01 -8.22 25.03
C ALA A 232 -6.97 -8.94 23.67
N HIS A 233 -7.87 -8.59 22.75
CA HIS A 233 -7.85 -9.12 21.38
C HIS A 233 -6.58 -8.69 20.66
N ARG A 234 -6.24 -7.40 20.71
CA ARG A 234 -5.00 -6.86 20.12
C ARG A 234 -3.75 -7.54 20.69
N ILE A 235 -3.69 -7.79 22.01
CA ILE A 235 -2.58 -8.57 22.62
C ILE A 235 -2.48 -9.96 21.99
N SER A 236 -3.62 -10.64 21.78
CA SER A 236 -3.63 -11.97 21.16
C SER A 236 -3.07 -11.94 19.74
N GLU A 237 -3.47 -10.98 18.91
CA GLU A 237 -2.94 -10.81 17.54
C GLU A 237 -1.44 -10.54 17.55
N LEU A 238 -0.97 -9.65 18.44
CA LEU A 238 0.46 -9.36 18.58
C LEU A 238 1.26 -10.58 19.04
N MET A 239 0.68 -11.44 19.91
CA MET A 239 1.30 -12.69 20.32
C MET A 239 1.37 -13.70 19.17
N ASP A 240 0.34 -13.80 18.34
CA ASP A 240 0.34 -14.67 17.17
C ASP A 240 1.40 -14.24 16.15
N LYS A 241 1.60 -12.93 15.95
CA LYS A 241 2.71 -12.38 15.15
C LYS A 241 4.08 -12.70 15.77
N ARG A 242 4.25 -12.45 17.07
CA ARG A 242 5.49 -12.79 17.81
C ARG A 242 5.86 -14.28 17.70
N ASP A 243 4.87 -15.14 17.80
CA ASP A 243 5.05 -16.60 17.79
C ASP A 243 5.07 -17.17 16.35
N HIS A 244 5.13 -16.29 15.32
CA HIS A 244 5.21 -16.61 13.89
C HIS A 244 4.05 -17.46 13.36
N LYS A 245 2.88 -17.40 13.99
CA LYS A 245 1.66 -18.04 13.47
C LYS A 245 1.10 -17.30 12.25
N ILE A 246 1.25 -15.98 12.25
CA ILE A 246 1.03 -15.08 11.14
C ILE A 246 2.27 -14.22 10.94
N LYS A 247 2.50 -13.71 9.72
CA LYS A 247 3.63 -12.83 9.48
C LYS A 247 3.48 -11.49 10.22
N SER A 248 4.59 -10.97 10.73
CA SER A 248 4.59 -9.72 11.48
C SER A 248 4.11 -8.52 10.67
N ILE A 249 4.35 -8.50 9.36
CA ILE A 249 3.93 -7.45 8.42
C ILE A 249 2.48 -7.59 7.94
N GLU A 250 1.83 -8.73 8.17
CA GLU A 250 0.47 -9.00 7.73
C GLU A 250 -0.56 -8.15 8.49
N GLY A 251 -1.58 -7.64 7.77
CA GLY A 251 -2.65 -6.84 8.36
C GLY A 251 -2.33 -5.36 8.52
N GLY A 252 -1.24 -4.91 7.93
CA GLY A 252 -0.98 -3.50 7.65
C GLY A 252 -0.66 -2.58 8.82
N ALA A 253 -0.59 -1.31 8.46
CA ALA A 253 -0.15 -0.18 9.26
C ALA A 253 -0.99 0.12 10.51
N GLY A 254 -2.19 -0.43 10.65
CA GLY A 254 -3.11 -0.06 11.73
C GLY A 254 -2.72 -0.56 13.11
N SER A 255 -1.87 -1.58 13.22
CA SER A 255 -1.62 -2.26 14.50
C SER A 255 -0.31 -1.89 15.19
N ILE A 256 0.76 -1.62 14.45
CA ILE A 256 2.10 -1.35 15.02
C ILE A 256 2.79 -0.23 14.22
N SER A 257 3.26 0.80 14.90
CA SER A 257 4.08 1.85 14.31
C SER A 257 5.55 1.49 14.41
N ILE A 258 6.24 1.33 13.28
CA ILE A 258 7.68 0.97 13.25
C ILE A 258 8.62 2.17 13.25
N SER A 259 8.06 3.38 13.23
CA SER A 259 8.82 4.64 13.31
C SER A 259 8.00 5.75 13.95
N ASP A 260 8.64 6.89 14.24
CA ASP A 260 7.97 8.11 14.71
C ASP A 260 7.01 8.71 13.65
N LYS A 261 7.15 8.28 12.40
CA LYS A 261 6.30 8.65 11.26
C LYS A 261 5.32 7.53 10.87
N GLY A 262 5.04 6.62 11.80
CA GLY A 262 4.19 5.47 11.53
C GLY A 262 4.90 4.42 10.67
N ASN A 263 4.21 3.94 9.63
CA ASN A 263 4.70 2.89 8.73
C ASN A 263 5.00 3.43 7.33
N GLU A 264 5.41 4.69 7.24
CA GLU A 264 5.71 5.35 5.98
C GLU A 264 7.02 4.84 5.36
N ILE A 265 6.93 4.10 4.27
CA ILE A 265 8.06 3.46 3.60
C ILE A 265 9.05 4.49 3.04
N ALA A 266 8.57 5.62 2.52
CA ALA A 266 9.43 6.71 2.05
C ALA A 266 10.36 7.21 3.17
N TYR A 267 9.82 7.41 4.38
CA TYR A 267 10.60 7.79 5.55
C TYR A 267 11.57 6.69 5.97
N LEU A 268 11.10 5.44 6.05
CA LEU A 268 11.95 4.30 6.44
C LEU A 268 13.17 4.16 5.52
N LEU A 269 12.97 4.24 4.23
CA LEU A 269 14.05 4.16 3.23
C LEU A 269 14.95 5.42 3.22
N GLY A 270 14.52 6.50 3.88
CA GLY A 270 15.22 7.78 3.94
C GLY A 270 15.16 8.53 2.62
N ALA A 271 14.01 8.50 1.96
CA ALA A 271 13.72 9.30 0.78
C ALA A 271 13.78 10.80 1.12
N ASP A 272 14.32 11.60 0.20
CA ASP A 272 14.32 13.07 0.33
C ASP A 272 12.98 13.65 -0.12
N CYS A 273 11.97 13.42 0.71
CA CYS A 273 10.60 13.87 0.48
C CYS A 273 9.93 14.27 1.80
N GLU A 274 8.84 15.02 1.68
CA GLU A 274 7.88 15.27 2.74
C GLU A 274 6.61 14.46 2.47
N GLN A 275 5.77 14.30 3.50
CA GLN A 275 4.55 13.53 3.43
C GLN A 275 3.39 14.32 3.99
N THR A 276 2.22 14.13 3.39
CA THR A 276 0.96 14.68 3.88
C THR A 276 -0.17 13.70 3.64
N SER A 277 -1.24 13.87 4.42
CA SER A 277 -2.47 13.14 4.30
C SER A 277 -3.58 14.08 3.85
N ILE A 278 -4.37 13.69 2.88
CA ILE A 278 -5.43 14.51 2.29
C ILE A 278 -6.74 13.75 2.34
N ASP A 279 -7.76 14.37 2.95
CA ASP A 279 -9.07 13.79 3.22
C ASP A 279 -10.20 14.44 2.37
N SER A 280 -10.05 15.72 2.01
CA SER A 280 -11.09 16.45 1.30
C SER A 280 -11.15 16.08 -0.19
N PRO A 281 -12.35 15.94 -0.79
CA PRO A 281 -12.49 15.62 -2.22
C PRO A 281 -11.72 16.56 -3.13
N SER A 282 -11.87 17.89 -2.94
CA SER A 282 -11.12 18.89 -3.75
C SER A 282 -9.61 18.85 -3.50
N GLY A 283 -9.17 18.48 -2.29
CA GLY A 283 -7.76 18.27 -1.98
C GLY A 283 -7.19 17.05 -2.68
N ILE A 284 -7.97 15.96 -2.73
CA ILE A 284 -7.62 14.75 -3.46
C ILE A 284 -7.48 15.03 -4.95
N GLU A 285 -8.45 15.74 -5.56
CA GLU A 285 -8.34 16.20 -6.95
C GLU A 285 -7.10 17.06 -7.17
N GLY A 286 -6.78 17.97 -6.24
CA GLY A 286 -5.57 18.79 -6.25
C GLY A 286 -4.29 17.94 -6.26
N ALA A 287 -4.22 16.90 -5.43
CA ALA A 287 -3.09 15.97 -5.40
C ALA A 287 -2.97 15.15 -6.70
N LEU A 288 -4.09 14.72 -7.28
CA LEU A 288 -4.13 14.03 -8.57
C LEU A 288 -3.63 14.93 -9.71
N ILE A 289 -4.02 16.20 -9.72
CA ILE A 289 -3.54 17.20 -10.69
C ILE A 289 -2.03 17.43 -10.54
N GLU A 290 -1.53 17.54 -9.30
CA GLU A 290 -0.08 17.62 -9.05
C GLU A 290 0.65 16.36 -9.53
N LYS A 291 0.10 15.16 -9.30
CA LYS A 291 0.65 13.92 -9.85
C LYS A 291 0.71 13.94 -11.37
N ALA A 292 -0.32 14.47 -12.04
CA ALA A 292 -0.33 14.59 -13.50
C ALA A 292 0.76 15.54 -14.01
N LYS A 293 0.97 16.66 -13.32
CA LYS A 293 1.93 17.71 -13.72
C LYS A 293 3.38 17.38 -13.35
N SER A 294 3.58 16.59 -12.30
CA SER A 294 4.88 16.31 -11.69
C SER A 294 5.00 14.84 -11.26
N SER A 295 4.81 13.92 -12.22
CA SER A 295 4.69 12.48 -11.93
C SER A 295 5.89 11.87 -11.21
N ASN A 296 7.10 12.43 -11.43
CA ASN A 296 8.35 12.01 -10.79
C ASN A 296 8.63 12.69 -9.43
N GLU A 297 7.81 13.66 -9.03
CA GLU A 297 7.97 14.40 -7.78
C GLU A 297 6.85 14.10 -6.75
N VAL A 298 5.82 13.32 -7.13
CA VAL A 298 4.67 13.02 -6.28
C VAL A 298 4.34 11.53 -6.36
N ALA A 299 4.26 10.86 -5.20
CA ALA A 299 3.80 9.50 -5.01
C ALA A 299 2.49 9.51 -4.22
N ILE A 300 1.50 8.72 -4.63
CA ILE A 300 0.18 8.65 -3.98
C ILE A 300 -0.21 7.20 -3.80
N ASN A 301 -0.64 6.84 -2.59
CA ASN A 301 -1.31 5.58 -2.29
C ASN A 301 -2.60 5.83 -1.52
N PHE A 302 -3.52 4.87 -1.57
CA PHE A 302 -4.84 4.98 -0.95
C PHE A 302 -5.44 3.61 -0.67
N SER A 303 -6.32 3.54 0.35
CA SER A 303 -7.11 2.36 0.68
C SER A 303 -8.41 2.32 -0.12
N SER A 304 -8.80 1.13 -0.58
CA SER A 304 -10.10 0.90 -1.20
C SER A 304 -11.19 0.70 -0.15
N TYR A 305 -12.41 1.12 -0.48
CA TYR A 305 -13.59 0.96 0.36
C TYR A 305 -14.40 -0.27 -0.03
N TYR A 306 -15.08 -0.86 0.97
CA TYR A 306 -15.77 -2.14 0.85
C TYR A 306 -17.28 -2.08 0.65
N ASP A 307 -17.89 -0.93 0.50
CA ASP A 307 -19.34 -0.86 0.24
C ASP A 307 -19.69 -1.50 -1.10
N ILE A 308 -20.11 -2.78 -1.06
CA ILE A 308 -20.49 -3.58 -2.22
C ILE A 308 -21.57 -2.88 -3.05
N GLU A 309 -22.52 -2.19 -2.41
CA GLU A 309 -23.64 -1.53 -3.09
C GLU A 309 -23.15 -0.32 -3.91
N LYS A 310 -22.21 0.45 -3.39
CA LYS A 310 -21.60 1.57 -4.12
C LYS A 310 -20.65 1.12 -5.21
N ARG A 311 -20.10 -0.09 -5.10
CA ARG A 311 -19.19 -0.70 -6.08
C ARG A 311 -19.89 -1.38 -7.24
N GLU A 312 -21.14 -1.83 -7.07
CA GLU A 312 -21.86 -2.64 -8.06
C GLU A 312 -21.75 -2.09 -9.51
N PRO A 313 -21.87 -0.78 -9.77
CA PRO A 313 -21.70 -0.24 -11.11
C PRO A 313 -20.30 -0.45 -11.70
N PHE A 314 -19.27 -0.59 -10.86
CA PHE A 314 -17.85 -0.60 -11.23
C PHE A 314 -17.16 -1.96 -11.05
N ASN A 315 -17.82 -2.93 -10.41
CA ASN A 315 -17.27 -4.25 -10.06
C ASN A 315 -16.64 -5.04 -11.22
N LYS A 316 -17.07 -4.78 -12.45
CA LYS A 316 -16.52 -5.46 -13.64
C LYS A 316 -15.08 -5.08 -13.93
N LYS A 317 -14.59 -3.92 -13.45
CA LYS A 317 -13.21 -3.46 -13.64
C LYS A 317 -12.30 -3.83 -12.47
N LEU A 318 -12.88 -4.06 -11.29
CA LEU A 318 -12.19 -4.34 -10.04
C LEU A 318 -12.70 -5.63 -9.40
N PRO A 319 -12.54 -6.80 -10.07
CA PRO A 319 -13.21 -8.04 -9.66
C PRO A 319 -12.77 -8.59 -8.30
N GLU A 320 -11.63 -8.16 -7.76
CA GLU A 320 -10.97 -8.81 -6.62
C GLU A 320 -10.54 -7.82 -5.53
N ALA A 321 -11.07 -6.59 -5.49
CA ALA A 321 -10.71 -5.67 -4.43
C ALA A 321 -11.38 -6.06 -3.12
N ASP A 322 -10.62 -6.70 -2.24
CA ASP A 322 -11.02 -7.04 -0.89
C ASP A 322 -11.10 -5.80 0.03
N GLU A 323 -11.78 -5.97 1.17
CA GLU A 323 -11.89 -4.97 2.23
C GLU A 323 -10.51 -4.43 2.64
N GLY A 324 -10.35 -3.11 2.61
CA GLY A 324 -9.13 -2.46 3.08
C GLY A 324 -7.88 -2.77 2.23
N HIS A 325 -8.05 -3.09 0.95
CA HIS A 325 -6.90 -3.29 0.06
C HIS A 325 -6.29 -1.95 -0.36
N GLU A 326 -4.97 -1.89 -0.38
CA GLU A 326 -4.21 -0.69 -0.71
C GLU A 326 -3.80 -0.67 -2.18
N TYR A 327 -3.88 0.51 -2.79
CA TYR A 327 -3.49 0.76 -4.17
C TYR A 327 -2.54 1.95 -4.28
N SER A 328 -1.78 2.01 -5.38
CA SER A 328 -0.99 3.19 -5.73
C SER A 328 -1.47 3.84 -7.02
N ILE A 329 -1.24 5.15 -7.16
CA ILE A 329 -1.55 5.89 -8.37
C ILE A 329 -0.32 5.95 -9.26
N LYS A 330 -0.40 5.34 -10.44
CA LYS A 330 0.66 5.31 -11.44
C LYS A 330 0.72 6.63 -12.20
N ASN A 331 -0.42 7.02 -12.73
CA ASN A 331 -0.52 8.18 -13.64
C ASN A 331 -1.90 8.82 -13.56
N VAL A 332 -1.98 10.09 -13.91
CA VAL A 332 -3.23 10.84 -14.04
C VAL A 332 -3.22 11.59 -15.37
N LYS A 333 -4.30 11.51 -16.13
CA LYS A 333 -4.45 12.23 -17.40
C LYS A 333 -5.40 13.39 -17.24
N LEU A 334 -5.00 14.54 -17.75
CA LEU A 334 -5.79 15.77 -17.78
C LEU A 334 -6.22 16.08 -19.21
N ASP A 335 -7.36 16.76 -19.37
CA ASP A 335 -7.76 17.38 -20.62
C ASP A 335 -7.09 18.76 -20.82
N GLU A 336 -7.45 19.46 -21.91
CA GLU A 336 -6.91 20.79 -22.24
C GLU A 336 -7.31 21.89 -21.22
N ASN A 337 -8.34 21.62 -20.40
CA ASN A 337 -8.82 22.53 -19.35
C ASN A 337 -8.32 22.11 -17.95
N GLU A 338 -7.34 21.19 -17.87
CA GLU A 338 -6.82 20.61 -16.64
C GLU A 338 -7.83 19.77 -15.81
N ASN A 339 -8.93 19.31 -16.42
CA ASN A 339 -9.84 18.37 -15.76
C ASN A 339 -9.26 16.95 -15.79
N ILE A 340 -9.47 16.20 -14.72
CA ILE A 340 -9.03 14.80 -14.62
C ILE A 340 -9.95 13.94 -15.50
N VAL A 341 -9.40 13.32 -16.53
CA VAL A 341 -10.13 12.41 -17.43
C VAL A 341 -9.85 10.94 -17.13
N GLN A 342 -8.71 10.63 -16.51
CA GLN A 342 -8.35 9.26 -16.15
C GLN A 342 -7.38 9.24 -14.99
N VAL A 343 -7.59 8.29 -14.05
CA VAL A 343 -6.65 7.91 -12.99
C VAL A 343 -6.21 6.48 -13.26
N GLU A 344 -4.92 6.23 -13.43
CA GLU A 344 -4.36 4.89 -13.61
C GLU A 344 -3.82 4.39 -12.26
N VAL A 345 -4.42 3.32 -11.74
CA VAL A 345 -4.03 2.72 -10.46
C VAL A 345 -3.31 1.38 -10.67
N ILE A 346 -2.45 1.02 -9.71
CA ILE A 346 -1.75 -0.25 -9.65
C ILE A 346 -2.30 -1.05 -8.48
N ASN A 347 -2.65 -2.32 -8.76
CA ASN A 347 -2.96 -3.32 -7.74
C ASN A 347 -1.66 -4.05 -7.34
N PRO A 348 -1.28 -4.11 -6.05
CA PRO A 348 -0.13 -4.88 -5.59
C PRO A 348 -0.11 -6.35 -6.00
N TRP A 349 -1.26 -6.97 -6.23
CA TRP A 349 -1.34 -8.37 -6.70
C TRP A 349 -0.74 -8.58 -8.09
N ASP A 350 -0.71 -7.54 -8.94
CA ASP A 350 -0.02 -7.56 -10.23
C ASP A 350 0.39 -6.14 -10.65
N ASN A 351 1.56 -5.70 -10.21
CA ASN A 351 2.05 -4.35 -10.52
C ASN A 351 2.56 -4.18 -11.96
N SER A 352 2.50 -5.22 -12.78
CA SER A 352 2.79 -5.15 -14.22
C SER A 352 1.65 -4.53 -15.02
N LYS A 353 0.45 -4.39 -14.43
CA LYS A 353 -0.75 -3.87 -15.05
C LYS A 353 -1.27 -2.63 -14.36
N THR A 354 -1.87 -1.75 -15.14
CA THR A 354 -2.60 -0.59 -14.64
C THR A 354 -4.09 -0.75 -14.86
N ILE A 355 -4.89 -0.25 -13.93
CA ILE A 355 -6.35 -0.20 -14.02
C ILE A 355 -6.73 1.25 -14.31
N PRO A 356 -7.24 1.56 -15.52
CA PRO A 356 -7.69 2.90 -15.86
C PRO A 356 -9.09 3.15 -15.29
N LEU A 357 -9.23 4.21 -14.51
CA LEU A 357 -10.49 4.64 -13.88
C LEU A 357 -10.84 6.05 -14.34
N THR A 358 -12.14 6.35 -14.48
CA THR A 358 -12.61 7.73 -14.47
C THR A 358 -12.46 8.31 -13.05
N LEU A 359 -12.58 9.63 -12.91
CA LEU A 359 -12.54 10.28 -11.59
C LEU A 359 -13.69 9.77 -10.69
N GLU A 360 -14.89 9.59 -11.25
CA GLU A 360 -16.05 9.04 -10.56
C GLU A 360 -15.80 7.60 -10.08
N GLU A 361 -15.26 6.72 -10.94
CA GLU A 361 -14.86 5.36 -10.58
C GLU A 361 -13.79 5.35 -9.47
N PHE A 362 -12.83 6.26 -9.51
CA PHE A 362 -11.81 6.41 -8.49
C PHE A 362 -12.41 6.81 -7.13
N HIS A 363 -13.30 7.81 -7.12
CA HIS A 363 -13.99 8.20 -5.88
C HIS A 363 -14.90 7.10 -5.31
N ALA A 364 -15.56 6.34 -6.18
CA ALA A 364 -16.37 5.19 -5.77
C ALA A 364 -15.53 4.03 -5.21
N MET A 365 -14.29 3.87 -5.69
CA MET A 365 -13.35 2.85 -5.22
C MET A 365 -12.67 3.21 -3.90
N ARG A 366 -12.36 4.48 -3.70
CA ARG A 366 -11.65 4.96 -2.50
C ARG A 366 -12.58 4.91 -1.28
N ALA A 367 -12.01 4.57 -0.12
CA ALA A 367 -12.72 4.68 1.14
C ALA A 367 -13.12 6.14 1.41
N PRO A 368 -14.43 6.44 1.58
CA PRO A 368 -14.91 7.82 1.66
C PRO A 368 -14.37 8.58 2.89
N ASP A 369 -14.13 7.86 3.98
CA ASP A 369 -13.67 8.42 5.25
C ASP A 369 -12.15 8.23 5.46
N GLU A 370 -11.43 7.69 4.47
CA GLU A 370 -9.99 7.50 4.55
C GLU A 370 -9.23 8.53 3.71
N ASN A 371 -8.09 8.95 4.23
CA ASN A 371 -7.19 9.88 3.58
C ASN A 371 -6.43 9.16 2.45
N ILE A 372 -6.04 9.91 1.42
CA ILE A 372 -4.94 9.49 0.56
C ILE A 372 -3.61 9.88 1.21
N SER A 373 -2.60 9.04 1.10
CA SER A 373 -1.23 9.37 1.50
C SER A 373 -0.45 9.91 0.31
N VAL A 374 0.17 11.06 0.48
CA VAL A 374 0.96 11.75 -0.54
C VAL A 374 2.37 11.96 -0.03
N SER A 375 3.35 11.37 -0.73
CA SER A 375 4.78 11.66 -0.56
C SER A 375 5.25 12.49 -1.74
N GLY A 376 6.02 13.54 -1.49
CA GLY A 376 6.46 14.42 -2.57
C GLY A 376 7.66 15.26 -2.20
N THR A 377 8.26 15.93 -3.19
CA THR A 377 9.27 16.93 -2.93
C THR A 377 8.70 18.01 -2.02
N LYS A 378 9.56 18.63 -1.21
CA LYS A 378 9.15 19.63 -0.21
C LYS A 378 8.26 20.73 -0.80
N GLY A 379 8.58 21.19 -2.01
CA GLY A 379 7.79 22.24 -2.68
C GLY A 379 6.36 21.80 -2.98
N LYS A 380 6.20 20.55 -3.46
CA LYS A 380 4.90 19.98 -3.84
C LYS A 380 4.02 19.69 -2.62
N VAL A 381 4.57 19.09 -1.59
CA VAL A 381 3.83 18.85 -0.34
C VAL A 381 3.42 20.17 0.30
N LYS A 382 4.32 21.14 0.34
CA LYS A 382 4.00 22.48 0.87
C LYS A 382 2.88 23.15 0.10
N GLU A 383 2.86 23.07 -1.24
CA GLU A 383 1.79 23.61 -2.08
C GLU A 383 0.42 23.00 -1.74
N LEU A 384 0.37 21.67 -1.57
CA LEU A 384 -0.85 20.97 -1.15
C LEU A 384 -1.29 21.39 0.27
N GLU A 385 -0.35 21.49 1.20
CA GLU A 385 -0.62 21.94 2.58
C GLU A 385 -1.13 23.38 2.63
N ASP A 386 -0.50 24.29 1.90
CA ASP A 386 -0.90 25.71 1.84
C ASP A 386 -2.30 25.87 1.22
N ASN A 387 -2.75 24.92 0.39
CA ASN A 387 -4.08 24.95 -0.24
C ASN A 387 -5.16 24.17 0.53
N LYS A 388 -4.86 23.49 1.63
CA LYS A 388 -5.85 22.67 2.38
C LYS A 388 -7.10 23.45 2.79
N GLU A 389 -6.93 24.69 3.23
CA GLU A 389 -8.06 25.55 3.60
C GLU A 389 -8.93 25.89 2.38
N ASN A 390 -8.33 26.19 1.22
CA ASN A 390 -9.05 26.47 -0.01
C ASN A 390 -9.83 25.24 -0.50
N TYR A 391 -9.28 24.04 -0.36
CA TYR A 391 -9.98 22.80 -0.70
C TYR A 391 -11.21 22.58 0.18
N LYS A 392 -11.10 22.77 1.49
CA LYS A 392 -12.23 22.67 2.42
C LYS A 392 -13.34 23.68 2.10
N ILE A 393 -12.96 24.91 1.77
CA ILE A 393 -13.89 25.95 1.34
C ILE A 393 -14.61 25.52 0.06
N LYS A 394 -13.88 25.00 -0.93
CA LYS A 394 -14.46 24.54 -2.19
C LYS A 394 -15.42 23.37 -1.98
N ASP A 395 -15.07 22.39 -1.14
CA ASP A 395 -15.91 21.26 -0.82
C ASP A 395 -17.21 21.69 -0.13
N PHE A 396 -17.11 22.62 0.83
CA PHE A 396 -18.28 23.18 1.49
C PHE A 396 -19.21 23.87 0.50
N VAL A 397 -18.67 24.73 -0.36
CA VAL A 397 -19.45 25.43 -1.40
C VAL A 397 -20.10 24.46 -2.37
N ASN A 398 -19.36 23.44 -2.80
CA ASN A 398 -19.89 22.40 -3.69
C ASN A 398 -21.04 21.63 -3.04
N LYS A 399 -20.90 21.26 -1.75
CA LYS A 399 -21.96 20.60 -0.98
C LYS A 399 -23.22 21.47 -0.88
N CYS A 400 -23.08 22.74 -0.56
CA CYS A 400 -24.20 23.67 -0.48
C CYS A 400 -24.94 23.85 -1.82
N LYS A 401 -24.22 23.75 -2.94
CA LYS A 401 -24.76 23.95 -4.31
C LYS A 401 -25.39 22.68 -4.91
N GLN A 402 -25.39 21.55 -4.21
CA GLN A 402 -26.07 20.35 -4.72
C GLN A 402 -27.58 20.58 -4.83
N PRO A 403 -28.26 19.94 -5.82
CA PRO A 403 -29.71 20.11 -6.00
C PRO A 403 -30.55 19.69 -4.81
N ASP A 404 -30.08 18.71 -4.02
CA ASP A 404 -30.69 18.14 -2.82
C ASP A 404 -30.15 18.75 -1.51
N SER A 405 -29.39 19.83 -1.61
CA SER A 405 -28.80 20.49 -0.44
C SER A 405 -29.90 21.08 0.47
N THR A 406 -29.77 20.80 1.76
CA THR A 406 -30.61 21.27 2.84
C THR A 406 -29.91 22.36 3.65
N TRP A 407 -30.62 23.09 4.51
CA TRP A 407 -30.07 24.23 5.27
C TRP A 407 -28.93 23.83 6.21
N ASP A 408 -28.94 22.62 6.75
CA ASP A 408 -27.86 22.09 7.62
C ASP A 408 -26.53 21.95 6.91
N ASN A 409 -26.52 21.80 5.56
CA ASN A 409 -25.30 21.83 4.77
C ASN A 409 -24.61 23.21 4.77
N PHE A 410 -25.31 24.27 5.16
CA PHE A 410 -24.81 25.65 5.27
C PHE A 410 -24.23 25.96 6.65
N ILE A 411 -24.23 25.02 7.60
CA ILE A 411 -23.59 25.23 8.92
C ILE A 411 -22.07 25.21 8.73
N ILE A 412 -21.43 26.33 9.01
CA ILE A 412 -19.97 26.48 8.87
C ILE A 412 -19.28 25.86 10.08
N THR A 413 -18.61 24.77 9.88
CA THR A 413 -17.88 24.05 10.93
C THR A 413 -16.57 24.77 11.33
N ASP A 414 -16.04 24.48 12.52
CA ASP A 414 -14.81 25.11 13.05
C ASP A 414 -13.54 24.73 12.29
N ASP A 415 -13.58 23.72 11.43
CA ASP A 415 -12.47 23.32 10.59
C ASP A 415 -12.24 24.27 9.39
N ILE A 416 -13.24 25.11 9.03
CA ILE A 416 -13.09 26.21 8.09
C ILE A 416 -12.69 27.49 8.86
N LYS A 417 -11.41 27.82 8.80
CA LYS A 417 -10.85 28.95 9.55
C LYS A 417 -11.09 30.30 8.88
N ASN A 418 -11.02 30.33 7.55
CA ASN A 418 -11.16 31.59 6.82
C ASN A 418 -12.59 31.80 6.29
N LYS A 419 -13.47 32.20 7.18
CA LYS A 419 -14.89 32.50 6.90
C LYS A 419 -15.08 33.55 5.81
N LYS A 420 -14.13 34.49 5.65
CA LYS A 420 -14.21 35.55 4.63
C LYS A 420 -13.98 35.01 3.22
N ASP A 421 -13.01 34.12 3.08
CA ASP A 421 -12.75 33.47 1.80
C ASP A 421 -13.90 32.53 1.43
N LEU A 422 -14.47 31.81 2.39
CA LEU A 422 -15.69 31.02 2.18
C LEU A 422 -16.83 31.91 1.63
N ILE A 423 -17.13 33.03 2.27
CA ILE A 423 -18.18 33.95 1.81
C ILE A 423 -17.84 34.55 0.43
N ASN A 424 -16.58 34.79 0.14
CA ASN A 424 -16.14 35.26 -1.18
C ASN A 424 -16.42 34.21 -2.29
N GLU A 425 -16.26 32.92 -2.01
CA GLU A 425 -16.57 31.83 -2.94
C GLU A 425 -18.08 31.74 -3.27
N PHE A 426 -18.95 32.09 -2.35
CA PHE A 426 -20.39 32.27 -2.62
C PHE A 426 -20.71 33.51 -3.46
N GLY A 427 -19.71 34.35 -3.75
CA GLY A 427 -19.93 35.62 -4.42
C GLY A 427 -20.21 36.80 -3.46
N GLY A 428 -20.26 36.57 -2.17
CA GLY A 428 -20.49 37.52 -1.11
C GLY A 428 -21.56 37.09 -0.10
N LEU A 429 -21.67 37.80 0.99
CA LEU A 429 -22.60 37.46 2.09
C LEU A 429 -24.06 37.42 1.65
N LYS A 430 -24.44 38.33 0.76
CA LYS A 430 -25.80 38.37 0.22
C LYS A 430 -26.13 37.09 -0.54
N SER A 431 -25.22 36.60 -1.39
CA SER A 431 -25.41 35.34 -2.15
C SER A 431 -25.53 34.16 -1.19
N TYR A 432 -24.61 34.04 -0.24
CA TYR A 432 -24.62 32.97 0.76
C TYR A 432 -25.96 32.92 1.53
N ILE A 433 -26.42 34.03 2.07
CA ILE A 433 -27.68 34.11 2.81
C ILE A 433 -28.89 33.86 1.90
N THR A 434 -28.80 34.24 0.62
CA THR A 434 -29.87 33.94 -0.35
C THR A 434 -29.98 32.44 -0.59
N GLU A 435 -28.85 31.75 -0.79
CA GLU A 435 -28.82 30.30 -1.00
C GLU A 435 -29.25 29.55 0.26
N LEU A 436 -28.80 29.97 1.45
CA LEU A 436 -29.28 29.44 2.74
C LEU A 436 -30.81 29.57 2.91
N ASN A 437 -31.39 30.74 2.59
CA ASN A 437 -32.83 30.91 2.64
C ASN A 437 -33.56 29.98 1.66
N GLN A 438 -33.05 29.81 0.44
CA GLN A 438 -33.59 28.87 -0.52
C GLN A 438 -33.52 27.43 -0.02
N ALA A 439 -32.43 27.02 0.63
CA ALA A 439 -32.30 25.71 1.24
C ALA A 439 -33.28 25.50 2.40
N MET A 440 -33.51 26.53 3.24
CA MET A 440 -34.52 26.49 4.29
C MET A 440 -35.96 26.38 3.73
N ASP A 441 -36.21 27.00 2.56
CA ASP A 441 -37.53 26.92 1.91
C ASP A 441 -37.79 25.53 1.26
N LYS A 442 -36.73 24.88 0.71
CA LYS A 442 -36.81 23.52 0.16
C LYS A 442 -37.10 22.47 1.23
N THR A 443 -36.48 22.59 2.41
CA THR A 443 -36.69 21.67 3.55
C THR A 443 -38.17 21.69 4.02
N ALA A 444 -38.94 22.69 3.59
CA ALA A 444 -40.37 22.80 3.88
C ALA A 444 -41.26 21.82 3.10
N ASP A 445 -40.74 21.15 2.05
CA ASP A 445 -41.49 20.15 1.28
C ASP A 445 -41.53 18.77 1.94
N ASP A 446 -40.67 18.52 2.96
CA ASP A 446 -40.70 17.35 3.83
C ASP A 446 -41.66 17.58 5.02
N GLU A 447 -42.15 16.51 5.62
CA GLU A 447 -43.29 16.41 6.55
C GLU A 447 -43.39 17.48 7.67
N ASP A 448 -42.41 18.34 7.89
CA ASP A 448 -42.40 19.38 8.95
C ASP A 448 -41.70 20.68 8.49
N PRO A 449 -42.39 21.60 7.81
CA PRO A 449 -41.80 22.84 7.30
C PRO A 449 -41.25 23.75 8.41
N LEU A 450 -40.03 24.27 8.24
CA LEU A 450 -39.46 25.22 9.18
C LEU A 450 -40.37 26.43 9.43
N SER A 451 -40.71 26.68 10.70
CA SER A 451 -41.46 27.87 11.08
C SER A 451 -40.62 29.17 10.86
N GLN A 452 -41.35 30.30 10.76
CA GLN A 452 -40.63 31.58 10.67
C GLN A 452 -39.71 31.85 11.90
N ALA A 453 -40.04 31.29 13.06
CA ALA A 453 -39.22 31.38 14.25
C ALA A 453 -37.94 30.53 14.11
N ASP A 454 -38.04 29.34 13.52
CA ASP A 454 -36.89 28.49 13.27
C ASP A 454 -35.93 29.13 12.25
N LYS A 455 -36.43 29.66 11.15
CA LYS A 455 -35.63 30.39 10.14
C LYS A 455 -34.92 31.59 10.75
N THR A 456 -35.62 32.36 11.62
CA THR A 456 -35.03 33.48 12.36
C THR A 456 -33.90 33.02 13.27
N THR A 457 -34.07 31.90 13.96
CA THR A 457 -33.06 31.30 14.83
C THR A 457 -31.84 30.85 14.05
N ILE A 458 -32.04 30.11 12.93
CA ILE A 458 -30.95 29.66 12.05
C ILE A 458 -30.13 30.84 11.54
N LEU A 459 -30.78 31.89 11.00
CA LEU A 459 -30.09 33.08 10.50
C LEU A 459 -29.34 33.83 11.63
N THR A 460 -29.93 33.91 12.82
CA THR A 460 -29.27 34.57 13.97
C THR A 460 -28.00 33.81 14.37
N ASN A 461 -28.08 32.47 14.45
CA ASN A 461 -26.94 31.62 14.77
C ASN A 461 -25.87 31.70 13.67
N THR A 462 -26.25 31.66 12.40
CA THR A 462 -25.32 31.83 11.27
C THR A 462 -24.55 33.17 11.39
N TYR A 463 -25.20 34.26 11.69
CA TYR A 463 -24.52 35.55 11.87
C TYR A 463 -23.63 35.58 13.14
N CYS A 464 -24.11 35.04 14.28
CA CYS A 464 -23.38 35.09 15.55
C CYS A 464 -22.28 34.05 15.62
N ASP A 465 -22.62 32.80 15.42
CA ASP A 465 -21.74 31.66 15.71
C ASP A 465 -20.81 31.38 14.52
N ASP A 466 -21.35 31.37 13.30
CA ASP A 466 -20.57 31.06 12.12
C ASP A 466 -19.77 32.28 11.61
N LEU A 467 -20.39 33.47 11.56
CA LEU A 467 -19.80 34.67 10.95
C LEU A 467 -19.29 35.68 11.96
N HIS A 468 -19.40 35.40 13.27
CA HIS A 468 -18.89 36.19 14.38
C HIS A 468 -19.43 37.63 14.45
N PHE A 469 -20.69 37.84 14.08
CA PHE A 469 -21.35 39.11 14.32
C PHE A 469 -21.71 39.26 15.80
N SER A 470 -21.80 40.48 16.30
CA SER A 470 -22.33 40.67 17.63
C SER A 470 -23.83 40.26 17.68
N PRO A 471 -24.35 39.69 18.80
CA PRO A 471 -25.76 39.29 18.88
C PRO A 471 -26.73 40.46 18.58
N LYS A 472 -26.35 41.68 18.91
CA LYS A 472 -27.12 42.86 18.57
C LYS A 472 -27.20 43.11 17.07
N ASP A 473 -26.06 43.00 16.37
CA ASP A 473 -25.99 43.25 14.93
C ASP A 473 -26.63 42.11 14.15
N ALA A 474 -26.47 40.87 14.59
CA ALA A 474 -27.14 39.73 14.02
C ALA A 474 -28.67 39.86 14.07
N LYS A 475 -29.20 40.24 15.25
CA LYS A 475 -30.64 40.50 15.43
C LYS A 475 -31.13 41.66 14.55
N ASP A 476 -30.41 42.77 14.52
CA ASP A 476 -30.77 43.93 13.67
C ASP A 476 -30.76 43.56 12.19
N LEU A 477 -29.81 42.71 11.75
CA LEU A 477 -29.71 42.28 10.34
C LEU A 477 -30.81 41.28 9.95
N VAL A 478 -31.23 40.41 10.86
CA VAL A 478 -32.39 39.53 10.64
C VAL A 478 -33.69 40.31 10.54
N GLU A 479 -33.87 41.34 11.40
CA GLU A 479 -35.05 42.21 11.38
C GLU A 479 -35.02 43.19 10.20
N HIS A 480 -33.83 43.58 9.72
CA HIS A 480 -33.58 44.59 8.69
C HIS A 480 -32.59 44.11 7.63
N PRO A 481 -32.96 43.15 6.77
CA PRO A 481 -32.04 42.57 5.75
C PRO A 481 -31.49 43.60 4.75
N GLU A 482 -32.19 44.72 4.55
CA GLU A 482 -31.74 45.84 3.72
C GLU A 482 -30.45 46.50 4.22
N LYS A 483 -30.08 46.32 5.49
CA LYS A 483 -28.83 46.84 6.08
C LYS A 483 -27.62 45.97 5.80
N MET A 484 -27.75 44.83 5.07
CA MET A 484 -26.67 43.87 4.89
C MET A 484 -25.38 44.48 4.35
N GLN A 485 -25.46 45.38 3.38
CA GLN A 485 -24.27 46.09 2.87
C GLN A 485 -23.50 46.86 3.95
N GLN A 486 -24.22 47.51 4.88
CA GLN A 486 -23.62 48.23 6.01
C GLN A 486 -22.85 47.26 6.94
N TYR A 487 -23.45 46.09 7.23
CA TYR A 487 -22.81 45.08 8.08
C TYR A 487 -21.67 44.37 7.38
N CYS A 488 -21.76 44.15 6.07
CA CYS A 488 -20.62 43.63 5.27
C CYS A 488 -19.40 44.56 5.41
N ILE A 489 -19.59 45.88 5.30
CA ILE A 489 -18.51 46.86 5.50
C ILE A 489 -17.96 46.80 6.94
N LYS A 490 -18.85 46.73 7.95
CA LYS A 490 -18.48 46.69 9.37
C LYS A 490 -17.63 45.47 9.73
N TYR A 491 -17.97 44.28 9.23
CA TYR A 491 -17.33 43.02 9.55
C TYR A 491 -16.29 42.57 8.51
N GLY A 492 -16.17 43.33 7.40
CA GLY A 492 -15.18 43.11 6.35
C GLY A 492 -15.53 41.91 5.44
N TYR A 493 -16.80 41.62 5.25
CA TYR A 493 -17.29 40.66 4.27
C TYR A 493 -17.58 41.34 2.92
N LYS A 494 -17.46 40.55 1.84
CA LYS A 494 -17.96 40.97 0.53
C LYS A 494 -19.49 40.97 0.57
N TYR A 495 -20.11 42.02 -0.04
CA TYR A 495 -21.58 42.12 -0.13
C TYR A 495 -22.15 41.19 -1.20
#